data_53f0b8fcad35e27eaf4edcaebe0dae03
#
_entry.id   53f0b8fcad35e27eaf4edcaebe0dae03
#
_cell.length_a   1.000
_cell.length_b   1.000
_cell.length_c   1.000
_cell.angle_alpha   90.00
_cell.angle_beta   90.00
_cell.angle_gamma   90.00
#
_symmetry.space_group_name_H-M   'P 1'
#
loop_
_entity.id
_entity.type
_entity.pdbx_description
1 polymer ?
#
loop_
_entity_poly.entity_id
_entity_poly.type
_entity_poly.pdbx_seq_one_letter_code
_entity_poly.pdbx_strand_id
1 'polypeptide(L)'
;MNNPKVSIVVPCYNSEKWIEQCITSALNQDYENIEVIFVDNESTDSSVEIIKKIKSDKLILSSVPNIYPHCWDEGREEGIRLSTGDYVLIMGSDDYLEDNFISNCMNVVMKKPDKIRVLQSPIRGIRNGLGIDYISYFYKNISELKENLVQRCVVNTPAVLYKKDVLLETKTKPKLYGGAADYDFYCQLADKGEFIFPMNRWLGFNYRWHPEQATWKVQKEGKNYDQSIQKFWREKWSL
;
A
#
# COMPACT_ATOMS: atom_id res chain seq x y z
N MET A 1 -25.17 6.05 -11.24
CA MET A 1 -23.76 6.51 -11.18
C MET A 1 -22.90 5.27 -11.22
N ASN A 2 -21.79 5.29 -11.97
CA ASN A 2 -20.85 4.16 -11.97
C ASN A 2 -20.29 4.02 -10.55
N ASN A 3 -20.40 2.84 -9.95
CA ASN A 3 -19.84 2.52 -8.63
C ASN A 3 -18.64 1.57 -8.84
N PRO A 4 -17.44 2.12 -9.16
CA PRO A 4 -16.28 1.30 -9.52
C PRO A 4 -15.93 0.32 -8.40
N LYS A 5 -15.53 -0.89 -8.76
CA LYS A 5 -15.13 -1.90 -7.77
C LYS A 5 -13.72 -1.58 -7.22
N VAL A 6 -13.55 -1.77 -5.91
CA VAL A 6 -12.26 -1.62 -5.23
C VAL A 6 -11.80 -2.96 -4.68
N SER A 7 -10.61 -3.39 -5.06
CA SER A 7 -9.94 -4.57 -4.49
C SER A 7 -9.00 -4.12 -3.38
N ILE A 8 -9.15 -4.67 -2.18
CA ILE A 8 -8.26 -4.46 -1.05
C ILE A 8 -7.35 -5.67 -0.94
N VAL A 9 -6.08 -5.51 -1.29
CA VAL A 9 -5.06 -6.56 -1.28
C VAL A 9 -4.28 -6.48 0.03
N VAL A 10 -4.20 -7.61 0.72
CA VAL A 10 -3.52 -7.74 2.02
C VAL A 10 -2.48 -8.87 1.93
N PRO A 11 -1.22 -8.56 1.53
CA PRO A 11 -0.11 -9.49 1.68
C PRO A 11 0.15 -9.75 3.17
N CYS A 12 0.37 -10.99 3.56
CA CYS A 12 0.53 -11.37 4.96
C CYS A 12 1.72 -12.30 5.16
N TYR A 13 2.54 -12.00 6.16
CA TYR A 13 3.55 -12.90 6.68
C TYR A 13 3.66 -12.75 8.20
N ASN A 14 3.24 -13.78 8.95
CA ASN A 14 3.32 -13.84 10.41
C ASN A 14 2.70 -12.61 11.10
N SER A 15 1.39 -12.42 10.94
CA SER A 15 0.63 -11.29 11.48
C SER A 15 -0.51 -11.69 12.42
N GLU A 16 -0.43 -12.85 13.09
CA GLU A 16 -1.50 -13.40 13.95
C GLU A 16 -2.07 -12.39 14.97
N LYS A 17 -1.25 -11.46 15.43
CA LYS A 17 -1.64 -10.42 16.41
C LYS A 17 -2.59 -9.36 15.85
N TRP A 18 -2.59 -9.15 14.52
CA TRP A 18 -3.25 -7.99 13.91
C TRP A 18 -4.19 -8.35 12.76
N ILE A 19 -3.98 -9.52 12.14
CA ILE A 19 -4.63 -9.88 10.88
C ILE A 19 -6.15 -9.94 10.99
N GLU A 20 -6.71 -10.33 12.14
CA GLU A 20 -8.16 -10.35 12.34
C GLU A 20 -8.75 -8.96 12.23
N GLN A 21 -8.18 -7.96 12.93
CA GLN A 21 -8.63 -6.57 12.84
C GLN A 21 -8.39 -5.99 11.45
N CYS A 22 -7.27 -6.29 10.83
CA CYS A 22 -6.94 -5.85 9.47
C CYS A 22 -8.04 -6.28 8.48
N ILE A 23 -8.31 -7.58 8.37
CA ILE A 23 -9.29 -8.11 7.42
C ILE A 23 -10.71 -7.69 7.79
N THR A 24 -11.06 -7.68 9.07
CA THR A 24 -12.40 -7.23 9.51
C THR A 24 -12.64 -5.77 9.15
N SER A 25 -11.67 -4.89 9.35
CA SER A 25 -11.79 -3.47 8.95
C SER A 25 -11.90 -3.28 7.44
N ALA A 26 -11.22 -4.11 6.66
CA ALA A 26 -11.34 -4.10 5.20
C ALA A 26 -12.71 -4.59 4.71
N LEU A 27 -13.29 -5.60 5.36
CA LEU A 27 -14.62 -6.13 5.02
C LEU A 27 -15.76 -5.21 5.45
N ASN A 28 -15.58 -4.44 6.53
CA ASN A 28 -16.60 -3.55 7.10
C ASN A 28 -16.65 -2.15 6.46
N GLN A 29 -15.99 -1.96 5.32
CA GLN A 29 -16.06 -0.67 4.63
C GLN A 29 -17.51 -0.33 4.23
N ASP A 30 -17.90 0.94 4.40
CA ASP A 30 -19.20 1.49 4.02
C ASP A 30 -19.40 1.61 2.49
N TYR A 31 -18.40 1.26 1.71
CA TYR A 31 -18.42 1.18 0.25
C TYR A 31 -18.75 -0.25 -0.20
N GLU A 32 -19.94 -0.45 -0.78
CA GLU A 32 -20.49 -1.79 -1.04
C GLU A 32 -19.69 -2.61 -2.05
N ASN A 33 -19.20 -1.95 -3.13
CA ASN A 33 -18.54 -2.64 -4.25
C ASN A 33 -17.06 -2.89 -4.00
N ILE A 34 -16.78 -3.74 -3.02
CA ILE A 34 -15.41 -4.15 -2.65
C ILE A 34 -15.23 -5.66 -2.74
N GLU A 35 -13.98 -6.06 -2.85
CA GLU A 35 -13.47 -7.39 -2.51
C GLU A 35 -12.21 -7.25 -1.68
N VAL A 36 -11.94 -8.22 -0.82
CA VAL A 36 -10.74 -8.30 0.00
C VAL A 36 -9.96 -9.54 -0.40
N ILE A 37 -8.69 -9.36 -0.75
CA ILE A 37 -7.81 -10.45 -1.22
C ILE A 37 -6.68 -10.60 -0.22
N PHE A 38 -6.79 -11.64 0.60
CA PHE A 38 -5.73 -12.05 1.52
C PHE A 38 -4.75 -12.97 0.78
N VAL A 39 -3.46 -12.64 0.83
CA VAL A 39 -2.41 -13.45 0.22
C VAL A 39 -1.37 -13.82 1.28
N ASP A 40 -1.33 -15.08 1.65
CA ASP A 40 -0.37 -15.61 2.60
C ASP A 40 1.00 -15.84 1.94
N ASN A 41 2.05 -15.28 2.53
CA ASN A 41 3.43 -15.47 2.11
C ASN A 41 4.13 -16.55 2.97
N GLU A 42 3.54 -17.76 3.06
CA GLU A 42 4.05 -18.89 3.86
C GLU A 42 4.20 -18.55 5.36
N SER A 43 3.15 -17.99 5.97
CA SER A 43 3.13 -17.75 7.42
C SER A 43 3.28 -19.06 8.21
N THR A 44 4.01 -18.99 9.31
CA THR A 44 4.28 -20.09 10.22
C THR A 44 3.58 -19.94 11.58
N ASP A 45 2.89 -18.81 11.78
CA ASP A 45 2.06 -18.51 12.94
C ASP A 45 0.58 -18.85 12.67
N SER A 46 -0.33 -18.39 13.53
CA SER A 46 -1.77 -18.68 13.42
C SER A 46 -2.52 -17.76 12.42
N SER A 47 -1.82 -16.95 11.61
CA SER A 47 -2.45 -15.98 10.70
C SER A 47 -3.49 -16.63 9.78
N VAL A 48 -3.12 -17.75 9.13
CA VAL A 48 -3.99 -18.45 8.17
C VAL A 48 -5.20 -19.09 8.87
N GLU A 49 -5.01 -19.68 10.05
CA GLU A 49 -6.09 -20.28 10.84
C GLU A 49 -7.11 -19.22 11.30
N ILE A 50 -6.63 -18.03 11.66
CA ILE A 50 -7.50 -16.91 12.04
C ILE A 50 -8.37 -16.51 10.84
N ILE A 51 -7.76 -16.31 9.67
CA ILE A 51 -8.48 -15.86 8.47
C ILE A 51 -9.49 -16.90 7.98
N LYS A 52 -9.18 -18.20 8.04
CA LYS A 52 -10.12 -19.27 7.67
C LYS A 52 -11.42 -19.29 8.48
N LYS A 53 -11.44 -18.68 9.67
CA LYS A 53 -12.64 -18.55 10.50
C LYS A 53 -13.56 -17.40 10.04
N ILE A 54 -13.03 -16.41 9.34
CA ILE A 54 -13.81 -15.27 8.82
C ILE A 54 -14.62 -15.75 7.61
N LYS A 55 -15.95 -15.62 7.70
CA LYS A 55 -16.88 -16.01 6.63
C LYS A 55 -17.39 -14.76 5.92
N SER A 56 -17.01 -14.58 4.67
CA SER A 56 -17.49 -13.51 3.81
C SER A 56 -17.36 -13.93 2.34
N ASP A 57 -18.37 -13.62 1.55
CA ASP A 57 -18.36 -13.80 0.09
C ASP A 57 -17.46 -12.77 -0.62
N LYS A 58 -17.10 -11.71 0.08
CA LYS A 58 -16.16 -10.68 -0.40
C LYS A 58 -14.68 -11.05 -0.15
N LEU A 59 -14.39 -12.12 0.63
CA LEU A 59 -13.02 -12.51 1.01
C LEU A 59 -12.47 -13.61 0.10
N ILE A 60 -11.38 -13.30 -0.57
CA ILE A 60 -10.63 -14.23 -1.43
C ILE A 60 -9.32 -14.60 -0.72
N LEU A 61 -9.00 -15.89 -0.68
CA LEU A 61 -7.78 -16.40 -0.05
C LEU A 61 -6.84 -16.97 -1.11
N SER A 62 -5.57 -16.60 -1.03
CA SER A 62 -4.50 -17.16 -1.85
C SER A 62 -3.22 -17.32 -1.03
N SER A 63 -2.23 -18.00 -1.57
CA SER A 63 -0.91 -18.13 -0.98
C SER A 63 0.17 -18.14 -2.04
N VAL A 64 1.36 -17.66 -1.68
CA VAL A 64 2.55 -17.62 -2.53
C VAL A 64 3.80 -17.93 -1.71
N PRO A 65 4.87 -18.46 -2.33
CA PRO A 65 6.15 -18.65 -1.66
C PRO A 65 6.74 -17.33 -1.14
N ASN A 66 7.39 -17.35 0.02
CA ASN A 66 8.11 -16.21 0.58
C ASN A 66 9.54 -16.17 0.04
N ILE A 67 9.72 -15.64 -1.17
CA ILE A 67 11.00 -15.60 -1.87
C ILE A 67 11.89 -14.43 -1.40
N TYR A 68 11.28 -13.30 -1.09
CA TYR A 68 11.95 -12.08 -0.66
C TYR A 68 11.59 -11.74 0.80
N PRO A 69 12.33 -12.26 1.80
CA PRO A 69 12.09 -11.95 3.21
C PRO A 69 12.08 -10.43 3.45
N HIS A 70 11.12 -9.98 4.24
CA HIS A 70 10.88 -8.56 4.55
C HIS A 70 10.41 -7.71 3.37
N CYS A 71 9.98 -8.34 2.29
CA CYS A 71 9.35 -7.75 1.14
C CYS A 71 7.97 -8.39 0.97
N TRP A 72 7.02 -7.67 0.50
CA TRP A 72 5.63 -8.14 0.31
C TRP A 72 5.26 -8.26 -1.18
N ASP A 73 6.28 -8.25 -2.03
CA ASP A 73 6.09 -8.16 -3.47
C ASP A 73 5.36 -9.37 -4.06
N GLU A 74 5.65 -10.59 -3.61
CA GLU A 74 4.98 -11.79 -4.12
C GLU A 74 3.48 -11.75 -3.80
N GLY A 75 3.14 -11.45 -2.54
CA GLY A 75 1.75 -11.32 -2.12
C GLY A 75 1.04 -10.16 -2.79
N ARG A 76 1.75 -9.04 -3.01
CA ARG A 76 1.27 -7.88 -3.77
C ARG A 76 0.95 -8.25 -5.23
N GLU A 77 1.88 -8.87 -5.93
CA GLU A 77 1.71 -9.24 -7.34
C GLU A 77 0.57 -10.26 -7.52
N GLU A 78 0.50 -11.25 -6.65
CA GLU A 78 -0.60 -12.22 -6.66
C GLU A 78 -1.95 -11.56 -6.36
N GLY A 79 -2.00 -10.67 -5.37
CA GLY A 79 -3.21 -9.92 -5.06
C GLY A 79 -3.67 -9.03 -6.22
N ILE A 80 -2.75 -8.35 -6.90
CA ILE A 80 -3.06 -7.57 -8.12
C ILE A 80 -3.58 -8.48 -9.22
N ARG A 81 -2.99 -9.65 -9.41
CA ARG A 81 -3.41 -10.64 -10.42
C ARG A 81 -4.84 -11.12 -10.17
N LEU A 82 -5.19 -11.41 -8.92
CA LEU A 82 -6.52 -11.87 -8.51
C LEU A 82 -7.56 -10.76 -8.48
N SER A 83 -7.14 -9.50 -8.33
CA SER A 83 -8.06 -8.38 -8.21
C SER A 83 -8.95 -8.25 -9.45
N THR A 84 -10.24 -7.97 -9.23
CA THR A 84 -11.21 -7.69 -10.30
C THR A 84 -11.70 -6.25 -10.28
N GLY A 85 -11.28 -5.46 -9.29
CA GLY A 85 -11.65 -4.06 -9.12
C GLY A 85 -11.00 -3.13 -10.15
N ASP A 86 -11.66 -2.01 -10.38
CA ASP A 86 -11.13 -0.90 -11.19
C ASP A 86 -10.00 -0.17 -10.45
N TYR A 87 -10.08 -0.17 -9.11
CA TYR A 87 -9.08 0.39 -8.22
C TYR A 87 -8.57 -0.67 -7.25
N VAL A 88 -7.33 -0.50 -6.81
CA VAL A 88 -6.65 -1.42 -5.88
C VAL A 88 -6.03 -0.61 -4.74
N LEU A 89 -6.32 -1.00 -3.51
CA LEU A 89 -5.58 -0.63 -2.31
C LEU A 89 -4.67 -1.81 -1.94
N ILE A 90 -3.41 -1.55 -1.62
CA ILE A 90 -2.50 -2.56 -1.06
C ILE A 90 -2.11 -2.11 0.33
N MET A 91 -2.51 -2.86 1.35
CA MET A 91 -2.28 -2.49 2.76
C MET A 91 -1.52 -3.58 3.52
N GLY A 92 -0.78 -3.18 4.54
CA GLY A 92 -0.08 -4.10 5.43
C GLY A 92 -1.06 -4.93 6.26
N SER A 93 -0.71 -6.18 6.53
CA SER A 93 -1.50 -7.10 7.37
C SER A 93 -1.53 -6.71 8.85
N ASP A 94 -0.70 -5.75 9.24
CA ASP A 94 -0.59 -5.17 10.57
C ASP A 94 -1.34 -3.84 10.73
N ASP A 95 -1.92 -3.30 9.66
CA ASP A 95 -2.67 -2.04 9.63
C ASP A 95 -4.20 -2.26 9.71
N TYR A 96 -4.96 -1.18 9.81
CA TYR A 96 -6.43 -1.23 9.74
C TYR A 96 -7.04 0.08 9.23
N LEU A 97 -8.27 -0.02 8.73
CA LEU A 97 -9.02 1.08 8.15
C LEU A 97 -10.16 1.52 9.07
N GLU A 98 -10.50 2.81 9.04
CA GLU A 98 -11.82 3.26 9.48
C GLU A 98 -12.88 2.83 8.45
N ASP A 99 -14.11 2.63 8.87
CA ASP A 99 -15.19 2.08 8.03
C ASP A 99 -15.45 2.90 6.76
N ASN A 100 -15.10 4.18 6.76
CA ASN A 100 -15.34 5.11 5.65
C ASN A 100 -14.08 5.43 4.80
N PHE A 101 -13.00 4.67 4.95
CA PHE A 101 -11.75 4.96 4.21
C PHE A 101 -11.94 4.86 2.70
N ILE A 102 -12.54 3.76 2.21
CA ILE A 102 -12.74 3.54 0.77
C ILE A 102 -13.72 4.55 0.19
N SER A 103 -14.84 4.80 0.85
CA SER A 103 -15.80 5.81 0.38
C SER A 103 -15.19 7.21 0.33
N ASN A 104 -14.37 7.59 1.32
CA ASN A 104 -13.62 8.85 1.31
C ASN A 104 -12.65 8.94 0.13
N CYS A 105 -11.91 7.87 -0.16
CA CYS A 105 -11.01 7.82 -1.32
C CYS A 105 -11.79 7.94 -2.63
N MET A 106 -12.84 7.15 -2.80
CA MET A 106 -13.66 7.15 -4.01
C MET A 106 -14.38 8.48 -4.24
N ASN A 107 -14.85 9.15 -3.18
CA ASN A 107 -15.41 10.49 -3.27
C ASN A 107 -14.42 11.54 -3.80
N VAL A 108 -13.12 11.34 -3.60
CA VAL A 108 -12.08 12.21 -4.17
C VAL A 108 -11.81 11.84 -5.63
N VAL A 109 -11.56 10.58 -5.90
CA VAL A 109 -11.23 10.07 -7.23
C VAL A 109 -12.34 10.37 -8.23
N MET A 110 -13.60 10.12 -7.87
CA MET A 110 -14.75 10.29 -8.76
C MET A 110 -15.06 11.75 -9.13
N LYS A 111 -14.47 12.72 -8.45
CA LYS A 111 -14.54 14.14 -8.89
C LYS A 111 -13.73 14.41 -10.16
N LYS A 112 -12.64 13.66 -10.39
CA LYS A 112 -11.74 13.82 -11.54
C LYS A 112 -11.12 12.44 -11.90
N PRO A 113 -11.92 11.44 -12.31
CA PRO A 113 -11.45 10.06 -12.46
C PRO A 113 -10.36 9.89 -13.52
N ASP A 114 -10.37 10.73 -14.56
CA ASP A 114 -9.33 10.73 -15.60
C ASP A 114 -8.00 11.37 -15.16
N LYS A 115 -8.02 12.13 -14.06
CA LYS A 115 -6.84 12.87 -13.57
C LYS A 115 -6.26 12.25 -12.30
N ILE A 116 -7.07 11.57 -11.49
CA ILE A 116 -6.65 10.99 -10.22
C ILE A 116 -6.59 9.47 -10.39
N ARG A 117 -5.50 8.99 -10.98
CA ARG A 117 -5.24 7.56 -11.15
C ARG A 117 -4.51 6.94 -9.96
N VAL A 118 -3.79 7.76 -9.20
CA VAL A 118 -3.10 7.36 -7.96
C VAL A 118 -3.42 8.40 -6.89
N LEU A 119 -4.04 7.95 -5.79
CA LEU A 119 -4.43 8.80 -4.66
C LEU A 119 -3.69 8.35 -3.41
N GLN A 120 -2.96 9.25 -2.77
CA GLN A 120 -2.32 9.00 -1.48
C GLN A 120 -3.08 9.69 -0.35
N SER A 121 -3.42 8.95 0.70
CA SER A 121 -3.94 9.48 1.96
C SER A 121 -2.81 9.75 2.97
N PRO A 122 -2.93 10.76 3.84
CA PRO A 122 -2.19 10.78 5.08
C PRO A 122 -2.48 9.50 5.89
N ILE A 123 -1.49 9.04 6.64
CA ILE A 123 -1.65 7.94 7.59
C ILE A 123 -1.68 8.48 9.02
N ARG A 124 -2.45 7.82 9.89
CA ARG A 124 -2.42 8.04 11.34
C ARG A 124 -1.55 6.96 11.97
N GLY A 125 -0.46 7.36 12.61
CA GLY A 125 0.39 6.44 13.35
C GLY A 125 -0.32 5.93 14.61
N ILE A 126 -0.32 4.61 14.84
CA ILE A 126 -0.88 3.97 16.03
C ILE A 126 0.24 3.27 16.79
N ARG A 127 0.46 3.67 18.04
CA ARG A 127 1.43 3.04 18.94
C ARG A 127 0.75 2.65 20.24
N ASN A 128 0.85 1.37 20.62
CA ASN A 128 0.18 0.82 21.82
C ASN A 128 -1.33 1.13 21.88
N GLY A 129 -2.01 1.07 20.70
CA GLY A 129 -3.44 1.37 20.59
C GLY A 129 -3.81 2.86 20.59
N LEU A 130 -2.84 3.76 20.74
CA LEU A 130 -3.07 5.21 20.75
C LEU A 130 -2.62 5.84 19.43
N GLY A 131 -3.43 6.71 18.87
CA GLY A 131 -3.03 7.57 17.77
C GLY A 131 -2.00 8.59 18.24
N ILE A 132 -0.85 8.63 17.57
CA ILE A 132 0.28 9.47 18.00
C ILE A 132 0.54 10.63 17.07
N ASP A 133 0.35 10.47 15.77
CA ASP A 133 0.66 11.52 14.80
C ASP A 133 0.01 11.25 13.44
N TYR A 134 -0.02 12.28 12.60
CA TYR A 134 -0.42 12.16 11.19
C TYR A 134 0.79 12.40 10.31
N ILE A 135 1.09 11.45 9.41
CA ILE A 135 2.12 11.61 8.40
C ILE A 135 1.44 11.96 7.09
N SER A 136 1.75 13.14 6.58
CA SER A 136 1.26 13.61 5.28
C SER A 136 2.39 14.25 4.50
N TYR A 137 2.33 14.10 3.18
CA TYR A 137 3.22 14.76 2.25
C TYR A 137 2.39 15.60 1.30
N PHE A 138 2.94 16.74 0.87
CA PHE A 138 2.27 17.63 -0.05
C PHE A 138 3.22 18.11 -1.14
N TYR A 139 2.78 18.04 -2.37
CA TYR A 139 3.43 18.56 -3.57
C TYR A 139 2.34 18.91 -4.60
N LYS A 140 2.56 19.90 -5.43
CA LYS A 140 1.51 20.49 -6.28
C LYS A 140 1.46 19.87 -7.67
N ASN A 141 2.57 19.33 -8.14
CA ASN A 141 2.72 18.83 -9.50
C ASN A 141 3.82 17.76 -9.58
N ILE A 142 3.98 17.20 -10.77
CA ILE A 142 4.93 16.12 -11.02
C ILE A 142 6.39 16.54 -10.84
N SER A 143 6.74 17.79 -11.08
CA SER A 143 8.10 18.31 -10.88
C SER A 143 8.44 18.34 -9.40
N GLU A 144 7.59 18.94 -8.57
CA GLU A 144 7.76 18.94 -7.12
C GLU A 144 7.77 17.52 -6.53
N LEU A 145 6.96 16.60 -7.09
CA LEU A 145 7.01 15.19 -6.69
C LEU A 145 8.39 14.58 -6.95
N LYS A 146 8.94 14.78 -8.16
CA LYS A 146 10.28 14.29 -8.53
C LYS A 146 11.38 14.90 -7.65
N GLU A 147 11.35 16.20 -7.43
CA GLU A 147 12.29 16.92 -6.56
C GLU A 147 12.26 16.38 -5.12
N ASN A 148 11.08 16.07 -4.60
CA ASN A 148 10.95 15.44 -3.28
C ASN A 148 11.43 13.98 -3.27
N LEU A 149 11.08 13.19 -4.29
CA LEU A 149 11.47 11.78 -4.39
C LEU A 149 12.99 11.59 -4.48
N VAL A 150 13.77 12.52 -5.04
CA VAL A 150 15.23 12.42 -5.01
C VAL A 150 15.85 12.81 -3.67
N GLN A 151 15.07 13.27 -2.71
CA GLN A 151 15.52 13.58 -1.34
C GLN A 151 15.13 12.47 -0.36
N ARG A 152 13.90 11.95 -0.48
CA ARG A 152 13.35 10.88 0.36
C ARG A 152 12.08 10.31 -0.24
N CYS A 153 11.65 9.14 0.20
CA CYS A 153 10.31 8.65 -0.11
C CYS A 153 9.26 9.58 0.53
N VAL A 154 8.39 10.17 -0.30
CA VAL A 154 7.28 11.06 0.11
C VAL A 154 5.92 10.44 -0.16
N VAL A 155 5.86 9.11 -0.17
CA VAL A 155 4.63 8.36 -0.37
C VAL A 155 4.36 7.46 0.82
N ASN A 156 3.16 7.54 1.36
CA ASN A 156 2.68 6.66 2.42
C ASN A 156 2.24 5.32 1.82
N THR A 157 3.17 4.43 1.55
CA THR A 157 3.01 3.18 0.81
C THR A 157 1.70 2.42 1.10
N PRO A 158 1.31 2.16 2.36
CA PRO A 158 0.12 1.38 2.65
C PRO A 158 -1.20 2.13 2.42
N ALA A 159 -1.16 3.46 2.25
CA ALA A 159 -2.35 4.31 2.14
C ALA A 159 -2.53 4.91 0.74
N VAL A 160 -2.18 4.14 -0.30
CA VAL A 160 -2.29 4.56 -1.70
C VAL A 160 -3.33 3.73 -2.43
N LEU A 161 -4.34 4.40 -2.98
CA LEU A 161 -5.33 3.80 -3.88
C LEU A 161 -4.87 4.02 -5.31
N TYR A 162 -4.77 2.95 -6.08
CA TYR A 162 -4.33 2.96 -7.47
C TYR A 162 -5.48 2.62 -8.41
N LYS A 163 -5.55 3.27 -9.56
CA LYS A 163 -6.25 2.69 -10.70
C LYS A 163 -5.49 1.44 -11.15
N LYS A 164 -6.19 0.34 -11.38
CA LYS A 164 -5.56 -0.98 -11.55
C LYS A 164 -4.54 -1.04 -12.70
N ASP A 165 -4.82 -0.37 -13.81
CA ASP A 165 -3.92 -0.32 -14.97
C ASP A 165 -2.53 0.22 -14.63
N VAL A 166 -2.42 1.21 -13.71
CA VAL A 166 -1.13 1.74 -13.22
C VAL A 166 -0.25 0.64 -12.63
N LEU A 167 -0.86 -0.28 -11.87
CA LEU A 167 -0.15 -1.41 -11.24
C LEU A 167 0.26 -2.48 -12.25
N LEU A 168 -0.52 -2.66 -13.32
CA LEU A 168 -0.19 -3.61 -14.39
C LEU A 168 0.97 -3.12 -15.27
N GLU A 169 1.09 -1.82 -15.46
CA GLU A 169 2.11 -1.20 -16.32
C GLU A 169 3.44 -0.96 -15.61
N THR A 170 3.50 -1.03 -14.27
CA THR A 170 4.69 -0.71 -13.48
C THR A 170 4.93 -1.78 -12.42
N LYS A 171 6.16 -2.31 -12.39
CA LYS A 171 6.55 -3.39 -11.48
C LYS A 171 7.59 -2.92 -10.46
N THR A 172 7.48 -3.43 -9.25
CA THR A 172 8.53 -3.32 -8.24
C THR A 172 9.78 -4.11 -8.63
N LYS A 173 10.91 -3.80 -8.01
CA LYS A 173 12.20 -4.46 -8.28
C LYS A 173 12.84 -4.99 -6.99
N PRO A 174 12.23 -5.97 -6.31
CA PRO A 174 12.70 -6.46 -5.01
C PRO A 174 14.10 -7.08 -5.08
N LYS A 175 14.49 -7.70 -6.20
CA LYS A 175 15.86 -8.21 -6.42
C LYS A 175 16.93 -7.11 -6.34
N LEU A 176 16.58 -5.88 -6.72
CA LEU A 176 17.51 -4.76 -6.78
C LEU A 176 17.50 -3.91 -5.51
N TYR A 177 16.30 -3.66 -4.97
CA TYR A 177 16.09 -2.70 -3.90
C TYR A 177 15.52 -3.29 -2.60
N GLY A 178 15.34 -4.62 -2.54
CA GLY A 178 14.83 -5.29 -1.34
C GLY A 178 13.55 -4.65 -0.81
N GLY A 179 13.52 -4.38 0.48
CA GLY A 179 12.37 -3.76 1.14
C GLY A 179 12.10 -2.29 0.79
N ALA A 180 12.97 -1.64 -0.01
CA ALA A 180 12.74 -0.30 -0.54
C ALA A 180 12.25 -0.32 -2.01
N ALA A 181 11.81 -1.47 -2.51
CA ALA A 181 11.33 -1.61 -3.89
C ALA A 181 10.10 -0.75 -4.20
N ASP A 182 9.29 -0.43 -3.20
CA ASP A 182 8.18 0.52 -3.28
C ASP A 182 8.64 1.95 -3.56
N TYR A 183 9.75 2.38 -2.99
CA TYR A 183 10.30 3.71 -3.26
C TYR A 183 10.71 3.86 -4.74
N ASP A 184 11.44 2.90 -5.30
CA ASP A 184 11.76 2.90 -6.74
C ASP A 184 10.49 2.84 -7.61
N PHE A 185 9.48 2.10 -7.18
CA PHE A 185 8.18 2.04 -7.88
C PHE A 185 7.52 3.42 -7.98
N TYR A 186 7.54 4.24 -6.92
CA TYR A 186 7.01 5.61 -6.99
C TYR A 186 7.81 6.51 -7.91
N CYS A 187 9.13 6.36 -7.93
CA CYS A 187 9.95 7.06 -8.88
C CYS A 187 9.64 6.65 -10.33
N GLN A 188 9.41 5.35 -10.59
CA GLN A 188 8.98 4.88 -11.91
C GLN A 188 7.63 5.47 -12.33
N LEU A 189 6.67 5.58 -11.41
CA LEU A 189 5.38 6.24 -11.68
C LEU A 189 5.59 7.71 -12.08
N ALA A 190 6.38 8.46 -11.30
CA ALA A 190 6.68 9.85 -11.59
C ALA A 190 7.43 10.02 -12.92
N ASP A 191 8.31 9.08 -13.29
CA ASP A 191 9.02 9.08 -14.57
C ASP A 191 8.09 8.89 -15.77
N LYS A 192 7.06 8.06 -15.62
CA LYS A 192 6.00 7.84 -16.62
C LYS A 192 4.98 8.98 -16.70
N GLY A 193 5.08 9.98 -15.83
CA GLY A 193 4.14 11.09 -15.77
C GLY A 193 2.91 10.83 -14.88
N GLU A 194 2.87 9.72 -14.15
CA GLU A 194 1.80 9.43 -13.20
C GLU A 194 1.94 10.31 -11.96
N PHE A 195 0.98 11.19 -11.75
CA PHE A 195 0.94 12.04 -10.58
C PHE A 195 0.27 11.32 -9.41
N ILE A 196 1.01 11.12 -8.32
CA ILE A 196 0.49 10.60 -7.07
C ILE A 196 -0.22 11.73 -6.34
N PHE A 197 -1.54 11.77 -6.41
CA PHE A 197 -2.35 12.88 -5.88
C PHE A 197 -2.34 12.87 -4.34
N PRO A 198 -1.71 13.86 -3.66
CA PRO A 198 -1.63 13.86 -2.21
C PRO A 198 -2.89 14.49 -1.60
N MET A 199 -3.50 13.81 -0.64
CA MET A 199 -4.55 14.38 0.19
C MET A 199 -3.95 15.18 1.34
N ASN A 200 -4.58 16.30 1.67
CA ASN A 200 -4.20 17.17 2.78
C ASN A 200 -4.99 16.86 4.08
N ARG A 201 -5.91 15.90 4.02
CA ARG A 201 -6.70 15.44 5.18
C ARG A 201 -6.60 13.93 5.29
N TRP A 202 -6.60 13.43 6.50
CA TRP A 202 -6.69 12.01 6.77
C TRP A 202 -8.03 11.43 6.30
N LEU A 203 -7.98 10.28 5.62
CA LEU A 203 -9.16 9.63 5.04
C LEU A 203 -9.61 8.40 5.83
N GLY A 204 -8.82 7.93 6.80
CA GLY A 204 -9.18 6.79 7.62
C GLY A 204 -8.15 5.64 7.65
N PHE A 205 -6.92 5.84 7.20
CA PHE A 205 -5.88 4.83 7.25
C PHE A 205 -5.11 4.88 8.58
N ASN A 206 -5.08 3.75 9.33
CA ASN A 206 -4.36 3.60 10.59
C ASN A 206 -3.14 2.68 10.39
N TYR A 207 -1.95 3.25 10.54
CA TYR A 207 -0.66 2.59 10.40
C TYR A 207 -0.09 2.23 11.77
N ARG A 208 0.08 0.94 12.05
CA ARG A 208 0.65 0.50 13.34
C ARG A 208 2.15 0.62 13.36
N TRP A 209 2.66 1.05 14.51
CA TRP A 209 4.08 1.11 14.83
C TRP A 209 4.41 0.06 15.90
N HIS A 210 5.16 -0.97 15.51
CA HIS A 210 5.59 -2.05 16.41
C HIS A 210 6.97 -2.60 16.00
N PRO A 211 7.71 -3.24 16.93
CA PRO A 211 9.09 -3.68 16.67
C PRO A 211 9.23 -4.77 15.61
N GLU A 212 8.17 -5.48 15.30
CA GLU A 212 8.17 -6.63 14.37
C GLU A 212 7.96 -6.22 12.91
N GLN A 213 7.71 -4.92 12.62
CA GLN A 213 7.49 -4.42 11.26
C GLN A 213 8.67 -4.70 10.33
N ALA A 214 8.36 -5.00 9.07
CA ALA A 214 9.35 -5.20 8.01
C ALA A 214 10.31 -3.99 7.87
N THR A 215 9.81 -2.77 7.99
CA THR A 215 10.59 -1.53 7.93
C THR A 215 11.81 -1.54 8.86
N TRP A 216 11.63 -1.98 10.12
CA TRP A 216 12.74 -2.03 11.07
C TRP A 216 13.74 -3.16 10.78
N LYS A 217 13.26 -4.26 10.19
CA LYS A 217 14.10 -5.38 9.77
C LYS A 217 14.99 -4.97 8.61
N VAL A 218 14.43 -4.32 7.60
CA VAL A 218 15.17 -3.80 6.43
C VAL A 218 16.23 -2.78 6.85
N GLN A 219 15.90 -1.86 7.76
CA GLN A 219 16.89 -0.89 8.27
C GLN A 219 18.07 -1.54 8.98
N LYS A 220 17.85 -2.65 9.68
CA LYS A 220 18.92 -3.40 10.37
C LYS A 220 19.88 -4.15 9.42
N GLU A 221 19.48 -4.40 8.18
CA GLU A 221 20.34 -5.06 7.19
C GLU A 221 21.51 -4.17 6.74
N GLY A 222 21.52 -2.89 7.10
CA GLY A 222 22.63 -1.96 6.82
C GLY A 222 22.78 -1.62 5.32
N LYS A 223 21.87 -2.05 4.47
CA LYS A 223 21.85 -1.72 3.05
C LYS A 223 21.14 -0.38 2.83
N ASN A 224 21.85 0.58 2.28
CA ASN A 224 21.29 1.91 2.02
C ASN A 224 20.66 1.94 0.61
N TYR A 225 19.55 1.22 0.45
CA TYR A 225 18.79 1.20 -0.82
C TYR A 225 18.29 2.60 -1.20
N ASP A 226 17.85 3.39 -0.23
CA ASP A 226 17.32 4.74 -0.46
C ASP A 226 18.33 5.63 -1.18
N GLN A 227 19.60 5.65 -0.73
CA GLN A 227 20.65 6.42 -1.39
C GLN A 227 20.89 5.97 -2.83
N SER A 228 20.85 4.67 -3.09
CA SER A 228 21.03 4.12 -4.43
C SER A 228 19.88 4.54 -5.35
N ILE A 229 18.63 4.50 -4.86
CA ILE A 229 17.43 4.94 -5.58
C ILE A 229 17.52 6.44 -5.87
N GLN A 230 17.81 7.25 -4.84
CA GLN A 230 17.92 8.71 -4.95
C GLN A 230 19.00 9.11 -5.97
N LYS A 231 20.18 8.48 -5.90
CA LYS A 231 21.28 8.75 -6.83
C LYS A 231 20.86 8.44 -8.27
N PHE A 232 20.32 7.25 -8.52
CA PHE A 232 19.89 6.82 -9.84
C PHE A 232 18.86 7.78 -10.45
N TRP A 233 17.82 8.13 -9.69
CA TRP A 233 16.74 8.98 -10.19
C TRP A 233 17.13 10.44 -10.31
N ARG A 234 18.03 10.94 -9.43
CA ARG A 234 18.61 12.29 -9.55
C ARG A 234 19.40 12.44 -10.85
N GLU A 235 20.26 11.48 -11.15
CA GLU A 235 21.01 11.47 -12.41
C GLU A 235 20.08 11.40 -13.62
N LYS A 236 19.10 10.51 -13.59
CA LYS A 236 18.16 10.32 -14.69
C LYS A 236 17.28 11.54 -14.96
N TRP A 237 16.87 12.27 -13.93
CA TRP A 237 16.02 13.47 -14.07
C TRP A 237 16.83 14.77 -14.16
N SER A 238 18.15 14.71 -14.08
CA SER A 238 19.05 15.87 -14.09
C SER A 238 18.72 16.89 -12.98
N LEU A 239 18.45 16.38 -11.76
CA LEU A 239 18.09 17.14 -10.57
C LEU A 239 19.25 17.24 -9.57
#